data_aeb96c73758cb2a25a120451b9dc4dc7
#
_entry.id   aeb96c73758cb2a25a120451b9dc4dc7
#
_cell.length_a   1.000
_cell.length_b   1.000
_cell.length_c   1.000
_cell.angle_alpha   90.00
_cell.angle_beta   90.00
_cell.angle_gamma   90.00
#
_symmetry.space_group_name_H-M   'P 1'
#
loop_
_entity.id
_entity.type
_entity.pdbx_description
1 polymer ?
#
loop_
_entity_poly.entity_id
_entity_poly.type
_entity_poly.pdbx_seq_one_letter_code
_entity_poly.pdbx_strand_id
1 'polypeptide(L)'
;MPLRTDISNSAYHGSGDLSRSVAWALLTRTPKQVWHDMKHPTPSDAPHFVVGGCTHTATLEPFKLDEEYAVKPESIDGNGPRTNAYKASFQTMQDHAPDKRWLAPSDYRHCMNMAAEAREHPIMQTYLDDPESVIEGTGFFEHEGADCKVRPDLWNPCSGVVVDLKTTQSASEKDFARSVVKYGYAFQAAWYLHGLRLMGENPKQFVFCCIEKTPPYLTNAFTLSASDVDRQKSRMSEACKLWATCMESGVWPGYSDEVKTLNLGNNLNNRLSISELAEKFEVSRTYVYRILKDHALETRNI
;
A
#
# COMPACT_ATOMS: atom_id res chain seq x y z
N MET A 1 1.23 23.54 7.38
CA MET A 1 1.87 23.96 6.10
C MET A 1 1.20 23.17 4.98
N PRO A 2 0.86 23.78 3.85
CA PRO A 2 0.22 23.08 2.76
C PRO A 2 1.14 21.96 2.21
N LEU A 3 0.53 20.95 1.59
CA LEU A 3 1.26 19.90 0.89
C LEU A 3 2.06 20.50 -0.29
N ARG A 4 3.26 20.00 -0.50
CA ARG A 4 4.17 20.45 -1.56
C ARG A 4 4.10 19.52 -2.76
N THR A 5 3.85 20.06 -3.93
CA THR A 5 3.81 19.32 -5.22
C THR A 5 5.13 19.38 -6.00
N ASP A 6 6.09 20.18 -5.53
CA ASP A 6 7.40 20.36 -6.15
C ASP A 6 8.46 19.34 -5.67
N ILE A 7 8.11 18.43 -4.77
CA ILE A 7 9.00 17.37 -4.28
C ILE A 7 8.94 16.18 -5.23
N SER A 8 10.03 15.90 -5.92
CA SER A 8 10.14 14.72 -6.79
C SER A 8 10.02 13.42 -6.01
N ASN A 9 9.66 12.32 -6.69
CA ASN A 9 9.57 11.00 -6.08
C ASN A 9 10.91 10.55 -5.47
N SER A 10 12.02 10.83 -6.16
CA SER A 10 13.38 10.57 -5.67
C SER A 10 13.68 11.35 -4.41
N ALA A 11 13.36 12.66 -4.37
CA ALA A 11 13.57 13.50 -3.19
C ALA A 11 12.71 13.05 -2.00
N TYR A 12 11.45 12.65 -2.25
CA TYR A 12 10.57 12.09 -1.22
C TYR A 12 11.16 10.82 -0.60
N HIS A 13 11.61 9.87 -1.42
CA HIS A 13 12.18 8.63 -0.90
C HIS A 13 13.54 8.85 -0.22
N GLY A 14 14.33 9.80 -0.69
CA GLY A 14 15.66 10.12 -0.18
C GLY A 14 15.71 11.00 1.06
N SER A 15 14.59 11.59 1.52
CA SER A 15 14.59 12.60 2.59
C SER A 15 15.00 12.07 3.97
N GLY A 16 14.99 10.74 4.17
CA GLY A 16 15.36 10.14 5.46
C GLY A 16 14.24 10.13 6.52
N ASP A 17 13.15 10.86 6.30
CA ASP A 17 12.03 10.91 7.22
C ASP A 17 11.24 9.59 7.25
N LEU A 18 10.62 9.31 8.39
CA LEU A 18 9.81 8.12 8.59
C LEU A 18 8.55 8.14 7.72
N SER A 19 8.51 7.25 6.74
CA SER A 19 7.31 7.05 5.92
C SER A 19 6.34 6.05 6.56
N ARG A 20 5.09 6.08 6.13
CA ARG A 20 4.07 5.09 6.53
C ARG A 20 4.55 3.64 6.33
N SER A 21 5.22 3.36 5.22
CA SER A 21 5.65 2.00 4.88
C SER A 21 6.76 1.51 5.81
N VAL A 22 7.71 2.38 6.14
CA VAL A 22 8.78 2.07 7.10
C VAL A 22 8.23 1.92 8.51
N ALA A 23 7.31 2.81 8.94
CA ALA A 23 6.65 2.72 10.23
C ALA A 23 5.87 1.40 10.39
N TRP A 24 5.13 0.97 9.36
CA TRP A 24 4.45 -0.32 9.36
C TRP A 24 5.44 -1.49 9.40
N ALA A 25 6.53 -1.41 8.67
CA ALA A 25 7.57 -2.44 8.67
C ALA A 25 8.21 -2.61 10.06
N LEU A 26 8.46 -1.52 10.79
CA LEU A 26 8.98 -1.57 12.18
C LEU A 26 8.03 -2.28 13.15
N LEU A 27 6.73 -2.25 12.90
CA LEU A 27 5.72 -2.94 13.73
C LEU A 27 5.54 -4.42 13.37
N THR A 28 6.03 -4.85 12.22
CA THR A 28 5.77 -6.20 11.68
C THR A 28 7.04 -7.01 11.46
N ARG A 29 8.19 -6.35 11.55
CA ARG A 29 9.53 -6.94 11.36
C ARG A 29 10.49 -6.41 12.42
N THR A 30 11.69 -6.99 12.51
CA THR A 30 12.71 -6.45 13.41
C THR A 30 13.30 -5.14 12.88
N PRO A 31 13.65 -4.17 13.74
CA PRO A 31 14.33 -2.94 13.32
C PRO A 31 15.58 -3.21 12.47
N LYS A 32 16.36 -4.24 12.80
CA LYS A 32 17.56 -4.63 12.03
C LYS A 32 17.25 -5.01 10.59
N GLN A 33 16.14 -5.74 10.35
CA GLN A 33 15.70 -6.08 8.98
C GLN A 33 15.26 -4.82 8.21
N VAL A 34 14.51 -3.95 8.88
CA VAL A 34 14.05 -2.68 8.25
C VAL A 34 15.24 -1.81 7.88
N TRP A 35 16.18 -1.64 8.78
CA TRP A 35 17.41 -0.89 8.53
C TRP A 35 18.24 -1.46 7.38
N HIS A 36 18.39 -2.79 7.35
CA HIS A 36 19.09 -3.47 6.27
C HIS A 36 18.46 -3.16 4.90
N ASP A 37 17.13 -3.27 4.78
CA ASP A 37 16.43 -3.01 3.51
C ASP A 37 16.52 -1.54 3.09
N MET A 38 16.52 -0.61 4.05
CA MET A 38 16.72 0.82 3.76
C MET A 38 18.13 1.12 3.22
N LYS A 39 19.15 0.39 3.71
CA LYS A 39 20.53 0.54 3.24
C LYS A 39 20.80 -0.21 1.94
N HIS A 40 20.01 -1.22 1.64
CA HIS A 40 20.13 -2.06 0.46
C HIS A 40 18.77 -2.14 -0.25
N PRO A 41 18.29 -1.01 -0.80
CA PRO A 41 16.99 -1.00 -1.47
C PRO A 41 17.03 -1.97 -2.66
N THR A 42 16.15 -2.96 -2.63
CA THR A 42 15.95 -3.83 -3.78
C THR A 42 15.20 -3.02 -4.84
N PRO A 43 15.66 -2.97 -6.07
CA PRO A 43 14.92 -2.34 -7.15
C PRO A 43 13.50 -2.89 -7.20
N SER A 44 12.51 -2.00 -7.24
CA SER A 44 11.10 -2.39 -7.30
C SER A 44 10.66 -2.78 -8.73
N ASP A 45 11.53 -3.53 -9.44
CA ASP A 45 11.30 -3.93 -10.83
C ASP A 45 10.45 -5.20 -10.95
N ALA A 46 9.93 -5.72 -9.83
CA ALA A 46 8.98 -6.82 -9.90
C ALA A 46 7.75 -6.38 -10.73
N PRO A 47 7.34 -7.16 -11.74
CA PRO A 47 6.32 -6.75 -12.71
C PRO A 47 5.04 -6.20 -12.09
N HIS A 48 4.62 -6.76 -10.95
CA HIS A 48 3.42 -6.31 -10.26
C HIS A 48 3.54 -4.91 -9.63
N PHE A 49 4.75 -4.47 -9.23
CA PHE A 49 4.98 -3.11 -8.75
C PHE A 49 5.03 -2.12 -9.91
N VAL A 50 5.66 -2.51 -11.02
CA VAL A 50 5.72 -1.67 -12.23
C VAL A 50 4.31 -1.44 -12.80
N VAL A 51 3.49 -2.49 -12.88
CA VAL A 51 2.09 -2.41 -13.32
C VAL A 51 1.27 -1.52 -12.36
N GLY A 52 1.41 -1.71 -11.05
CA GLY A 52 0.74 -0.88 -10.06
C GLY A 52 1.12 0.60 -10.19
N GLY A 53 2.42 0.91 -10.24
CA GLY A 53 2.92 2.27 -10.41
C GLY A 53 2.46 2.91 -11.72
N CYS A 54 2.55 2.19 -12.85
CA CYS A 54 2.07 2.68 -14.14
C CYS A 54 0.56 3.00 -14.11
N THR A 55 -0.26 2.16 -13.46
CA THR A 55 -1.68 2.44 -13.28
C THR A 55 -1.90 3.70 -12.43
N HIS A 56 -1.14 3.90 -11.35
CA HIS A 56 -1.19 5.11 -10.54
C HIS A 56 -0.86 6.35 -11.36
N THR A 57 0.31 6.37 -12.04
CA THR A 57 0.71 7.50 -12.89
C THR A 57 -0.32 7.78 -13.99
N ALA A 58 -0.81 6.74 -14.67
CA ALA A 58 -1.84 6.89 -15.71
C ALA A 58 -3.17 7.45 -15.18
N THR A 59 -3.51 7.13 -13.92
CA THR A 59 -4.75 7.61 -13.30
C THR A 59 -4.61 9.02 -12.76
N LEU A 60 -3.54 9.31 -12.04
CA LEU A 60 -3.37 10.52 -11.24
C LEU A 60 -2.61 11.63 -11.99
N GLU A 61 -1.55 11.26 -12.68
CA GLU A 61 -0.62 12.19 -13.36
C GLU A 61 -0.29 11.72 -14.79
N PRO A 62 -1.30 11.58 -15.68
CA PRO A 62 -1.09 11.01 -17.02
C PRO A 62 -0.06 11.74 -17.87
N PHE A 63 0.22 13.01 -17.57
CA PHE A 63 1.25 13.80 -18.25
C PHE A 63 2.68 13.33 -17.92
N LYS A 64 2.91 12.59 -16.83
CA LYS A 64 4.21 11.99 -16.48
C LYS A 64 4.43 10.61 -17.11
N LEU A 65 3.41 10.04 -17.73
CA LEU A 65 3.45 8.66 -18.18
C LEU A 65 4.60 8.39 -19.15
N ASP A 66 4.77 9.27 -20.13
CA ASP A 66 5.83 9.15 -21.14
C ASP A 66 7.22 9.43 -20.57
N GLU A 67 7.32 10.13 -19.45
CA GLU A 67 8.60 10.37 -18.76
C GLU A 67 9.04 9.14 -17.97
N GLU A 68 8.11 8.48 -17.27
CA GLU A 68 8.41 7.41 -16.32
C GLU A 68 8.35 6.02 -16.94
N TYR A 69 7.55 5.82 -17.99
CA TYR A 69 7.26 4.49 -18.56
C TYR A 69 7.53 4.42 -20.05
N ALA A 70 7.85 3.21 -20.51
CA ALA A 70 7.96 2.91 -21.93
C ALA A 70 7.47 1.48 -22.21
N VAL A 71 7.02 1.26 -23.44
CA VAL A 71 6.57 -0.07 -23.89
C VAL A 71 7.73 -0.78 -24.56
N LYS A 72 7.98 -2.03 -24.16
CA LYS A 72 8.96 -2.90 -24.82
C LYS A 72 8.54 -3.14 -26.25
N PRO A 73 9.40 -2.93 -27.25
CA PRO A 73 9.07 -3.25 -28.64
C PRO A 73 8.82 -4.76 -28.80
N GLU A 74 7.87 -5.13 -29.63
CA GLU A 74 7.59 -6.55 -29.95
C GLU A 74 8.71 -7.19 -30.78
N SER A 75 9.39 -6.36 -31.60
CA SER A 75 10.58 -6.74 -32.34
C SER A 75 11.50 -5.55 -32.52
N ILE A 76 12.82 -5.80 -32.69
CA ILE A 76 13.82 -4.79 -33.02
C ILE A 76 14.58 -5.33 -34.25
N ASP A 77 14.57 -4.59 -35.35
CA ASP A 77 15.18 -4.98 -36.63
C ASP A 77 14.79 -6.39 -37.10
N GLY A 78 13.50 -6.73 -36.93
CA GLY A 78 12.96 -8.04 -37.27
C GLY A 78 13.25 -9.15 -36.27
N ASN A 79 14.00 -8.87 -35.22
CA ASN A 79 14.34 -9.82 -34.19
C ASN A 79 13.34 -9.77 -33.04
N GLY A 80 12.78 -10.92 -32.66
CA GLY A 80 11.85 -11.03 -31.53
C GLY A 80 12.57 -11.11 -30.18
N PRO A 81 11.84 -10.93 -29.05
CA PRO A 81 12.38 -10.79 -27.68
C PRO A 81 13.25 -11.95 -27.18
N ARG A 82 13.16 -13.13 -27.81
CA ARG A 82 13.95 -14.31 -27.42
C ARG A 82 15.35 -14.34 -28.04
N THR A 83 15.62 -13.53 -29.05
CA THR A 83 16.91 -13.51 -29.76
C THR A 83 17.97 -12.71 -29.00
N ASN A 84 19.23 -13.07 -29.16
CA ASN A 84 20.35 -12.33 -28.57
C ASN A 84 20.47 -10.93 -29.18
N ALA A 85 20.20 -10.79 -30.48
CA ALA A 85 20.19 -9.48 -31.16
C ALA A 85 19.18 -8.53 -30.54
N TYR A 86 17.92 -8.98 -30.33
CA TYR A 86 16.91 -8.19 -29.63
C TYR A 86 17.39 -7.77 -28.23
N LYS A 87 17.90 -8.72 -27.43
CA LYS A 87 18.35 -8.44 -26.06
C LYS A 87 19.43 -7.38 -26.01
N ALA A 88 20.41 -7.45 -26.93
CA ALA A 88 21.48 -6.47 -27.03
C ALA A 88 20.95 -5.08 -27.41
N SER A 89 20.11 -5.01 -28.45
CA SER A 89 19.50 -3.73 -28.87
C SER A 89 18.56 -3.17 -27.81
N PHE A 90 17.79 -4.01 -27.13
CA PHE A 90 16.91 -3.57 -26.04
C PHE A 90 17.71 -3.05 -24.83
N GLN A 91 18.83 -3.68 -24.50
CA GLN A 91 19.74 -3.17 -23.46
C GLN A 91 20.25 -1.77 -23.82
N THR A 92 20.65 -1.56 -25.07
CA THR A 92 21.06 -0.23 -25.55
C THR A 92 19.94 0.81 -25.39
N MET A 93 18.67 0.41 -25.67
CA MET A 93 17.52 1.32 -25.44
C MET A 93 17.34 1.65 -23.96
N GLN A 94 17.50 0.68 -23.07
CA GLN A 94 17.44 0.90 -21.63
C GLN A 94 18.57 1.80 -21.14
N ASP A 95 19.77 1.62 -21.64
CA ASP A 95 20.93 2.46 -21.30
C ASP A 95 20.76 3.92 -21.75
N HIS A 96 19.99 4.17 -22.82
CA HIS A 96 19.64 5.52 -23.27
C HIS A 96 18.47 6.15 -22.51
N ALA A 97 17.71 5.34 -21.77
CA ALA A 97 16.57 5.79 -20.97
C ALA A 97 16.54 5.07 -19.60
N PRO A 98 17.58 5.27 -18.76
CA PRO A 98 17.80 4.50 -17.53
C PRO A 98 16.70 4.75 -16.47
N ASP A 99 16.06 5.91 -16.53
CA ASP A 99 15.01 6.29 -15.57
C ASP A 99 13.62 5.73 -15.94
N LYS A 100 13.49 5.18 -17.16
CA LYS A 100 12.19 4.63 -17.61
C LYS A 100 12.00 3.19 -17.17
N ARG A 101 10.79 2.91 -16.71
CA ARG A 101 10.32 1.54 -16.44
C ARG A 101 9.67 0.95 -17.68
N TRP A 102 10.14 -0.21 -18.11
CA TRP A 102 9.74 -0.84 -19.36
C TRP A 102 8.69 -1.94 -19.12
N LEU A 103 7.49 -1.77 -19.67
CA LEU A 103 6.41 -2.75 -19.60
C LEU A 103 6.29 -3.55 -20.90
N ALA A 104 5.81 -4.80 -20.79
CA ALA A 104 5.33 -5.51 -21.96
C ALA A 104 4.09 -4.81 -22.55
N PRO A 105 3.84 -4.89 -23.88
CA PRO A 105 2.69 -4.27 -24.50
C PRO A 105 1.34 -4.65 -23.86
N SER A 106 1.21 -5.91 -23.43
CA SER A 106 0.03 -6.42 -22.71
C SER A 106 -0.14 -5.73 -21.36
N ASP A 107 0.94 -5.63 -20.59
CA ASP A 107 0.91 -5.03 -19.25
C ASP A 107 0.59 -3.53 -19.33
N TYR A 108 1.18 -2.82 -20.30
CA TYR A 108 0.86 -1.42 -20.53
C TYR A 108 -0.62 -1.22 -20.88
N ARG A 109 -1.18 -2.06 -21.77
CA ARG A 109 -2.62 -2.00 -22.07
C ARG A 109 -3.48 -2.26 -20.83
N HIS A 110 -3.09 -3.22 -19.98
CA HIS A 110 -3.78 -3.45 -18.71
C HIS A 110 -3.73 -2.23 -17.79
N CYS A 111 -2.58 -1.56 -17.69
CA CYS A 111 -2.47 -0.32 -16.92
C CYS A 111 -3.41 0.76 -17.45
N MET A 112 -3.46 0.96 -18.77
CA MET A 112 -4.33 1.97 -19.38
C MET A 112 -5.81 1.66 -19.17
N ASN A 113 -6.21 0.40 -19.31
CA ASN A 113 -7.60 -0.01 -19.07
C ASN A 113 -7.97 0.18 -17.58
N MET A 114 -7.12 -0.23 -16.64
CA MET A 114 -7.35 0.02 -15.22
C MET A 114 -7.45 1.51 -14.92
N ALA A 115 -6.57 2.33 -15.50
CA ALA A 115 -6.59 3.77 -15.27
C ALA A 115 -7.88 4.42 -15.82
N ALA A 116 -8.34 4.00 -17.00
CA ALA A 116 -9.60 4.47 -17.57
C ALA A 116 -10.78 4.17 -16.65
N GLU A 117 -10.95 2.92 -16.23
CA GLU A 117 -12.03 2.51 -15.32
C GLU A 117 -11.93 3.19 -13.94
N ALA A 118 -10.71 3.36 -13.42
CA ALA A 118 -10.51 4.08 -12.16
C ALA A 118 -10.94 5.55 -12.27
N ARG A 119 -10.63 6.22 -13.38
CA ARG A 119 -11.01 7.62 -13.60
C ARG A 119 -12.51 7.80 -13.83
N GLU A 120 -13.20 6.80 -14.36
CA GLU A 120 -14.67 6.80 -14.53
C GLU A 120 -15.40 6.56 -13.20
N HIS A 121 -14.74 6.05 -12.16
CA HIS A 121 -15.37 5.88 -10.87
C HIS A 121 -15.80 7.23 -10.27
N PRO A 122 -17.07 7.42 -9.83
CA PRO A 122 -17.59 8.72 -9.41
C PRO A 122 -16.75 9.45 -8.35
N ILE A 123 -16.18 8.72 -7.40
CA ILE A 123 -15.29 9.29 -6.38
C ILE A 123 -14.01 9.83 -7.01
N MET A 124 -13.36 9.06 -7.90
CA MET A 124 -12.14 9.51 -8.57
C MET A 124 -12.43 10.70 -9.47
N GLN A 125 -13.49 10.64 -10.27
CA GLN A 125 -13.89 11.73 -11.15
C GLN A 125 -14.14 13.01 -10.35
N THR A 126 -14.91 12.94 -9.25
CA THR A 126 -15.21 14.11 -8.42
C THR A 126 -13.95 14.81 -7.94
N TYR A 127 -12.94 14.05 -7.48
CA TYR A 127 -11.75 14.66 -6.88
C TYR A 127 -10.61 14.90 -7.87
N LEU A 128 -10.53 14.18 -8.99
CA LEU A 128 -9.56 14.49 -10.04
C LEU A 128 -9.92 15.75 -10.83
N ASP A 129 -11.23 16.02 -10.97
CA ASP A 129 -11.73 17.21 -11.70
C ASP A 129 -11.82 18.46 -10.81
N ASP A 130 -11.67 18.33 -9.49
CA ASP A 130 -11.70 19.44 -8.55
C ASP A 130 -10.33 20.16 -8.54
N PRO A 131 -10.27 21.46 -8.95
CA PRO A 131 -9.03 22.22 -9.00
C PRO A 131 -8.36 22.44 -7.63
N GLU A 132 -9.10 22.29 -6.54
CA GLU A 132 -8.56 22.39 -5.17
C GLU A 132 -7.89 21.10 -4.71
N SER A 133 -8.01 20.02 -5.48
CA SER A 133 -7.38 18.75 -5.15
C SER A 133 -5.87 18.80 -5.37
N VAL A 134 -5.13 18.31 -4.40
CA VAL A 134 -3.66 18.17 -4.44
C VAL A 134 -3.32 16.72 -4.73
N ILE A 135 -2.73 16.45 -5.88
CA ILE A 135 -2.31 15.12 -6.32
C ILE A 135 -0.84 14.91 -5.95
N GLU A 136 -0.50 13.74 -5.36
CA GLU A 136 0.87 13.35 -4.97
C GLU A 136 1.61 14.43 -4.13
N GLY A 137 0.83 15.22 -3.39
CA GLY A 137 1.36 16.28 -2.54
C GLY A 137 2.12 15.71 -1.33
N THR A 138 3.34 16.20 -1.09
CA THR A 138 4.21 15.77 0.01
C THR A 138 4.06 16.67 1.21
N GLY A 139 3.89 16.07 2.39
CA GLY A 139 3.89 16.76 3.67
C GLY A 139 4.92 16.17 4.64
N PHE A 140 5.42 17.02 5.53
CA PHE A 140 6.33 16.65 6.60
C PHE A 140 5.76 17.10 7.94
N PHE A 141 5.90 16.26 8.96
CA PHE A 141 5.41 16.52 10.30
C PHE A 141 6.29 15.80 11.34
N GLU A 142 6.27 16.28 12.56
CA GLU A 142 6.92 15.59 13.69
C GLU A 142 5.87 14.83 14.50
N HIS A 143 6.20 13.61 14.93
CA HIS A 143 5.38 12.85 15.86
C HIS A 143 6.25 11.97 16.76
N GLU A 144 6.09 12.10 18.08
CA GLU A 144 6.81 11.31 19.09
C GLU A 144 8.34 11.31 18.89
N GLY A 145 8.92 12.45 18.54
CA GLY A 145 10.36 12.63 18.32
C GLY A 145 10.88 12.08 16.99
N ALA A 146 9.99 11.67 16.09
CA ALA A 146 10.34 11.25 14.74
C ALA A 146 9.92 12.29 13.71
N ASP A 147 10.84 12.65 12.81
CA ASP A 147 10.51 13.38 11.59
C ASP A 147 9.81 12.42 10.64
N CYS A 148 8.60 12.77 10.24
CA CYS A 148 7.67 11.94 9.50
C CYS A 148 7.26 12.57 8.18
N LYS A 149 6.85 11.74 7.22
CA LYS A 149 6.35 12.19 5.92
C LYS A 149 5.10 11.46 5.48
N VAL A 150 4.28 12.21 4.70
CA VAL A 150 3.10 11.70 4.00
C VAL A 150 3.13 12.12 2.54
N ARG A 151 2.54 11.29 1.69
CA ARG A 151 2.21 11.63 0.31
C ARG A 151 0.93 10.90 -0.05
N PRO A 152 -0.25 11.51 0.19
CA PRO A 152 -1.51 10.96 -0.29
C PRO A 152 -1.57 11.02 -1.81
N ASP A 153 -2.18 10.01 -2.42
CA ASP A 153 -2.42 9.97 -3.86
C ASP A 153 -3.24 11.20 -4.29
N LEU A 154 -4.26 11.55 -3.48
CA LEU A 154 -5.05 12.75 -3.65
C LEU A 154 -5.53 13.28 -2.29
N TRP A 155 -5.38 14.58 -2.08
CA TRP A 155 -5.91 15.31 -0.93
C TRP A 155 -6.78 16.47 -1.40
N ASN A 156 -8.02 16.53 -0.95
CA ASN A 156 -8.90 17.67 -1.21
C ASN A 156 -9.16 18.44 0.12
N PRO A 157 -8.55 19.62 0.30
CA PRO A 157 -8.67 20.38 1.54
C PRO A 157 -10.07 20.93 1.77
N CYS A 158 -10.84 21.25 0.72
CA CYS A 158 -12.18 21.81 0.83
C CYS A 158 -13.17 20.81 1.42
N SER A 159 -13.15 19.59 0.94
CA SER A 159 -14.00 18.51 1.46
C SER A 159 -13.42 17.84 2.69
N GLY A 160 -12.11 17.88 2.86
CA GLY A 160 -11.37 17.15 3.90
C GLY A 160 -11.20 15.66 3.58
N VAL A 161 -11.18 15.30 2.31
CA VAL A 161 -11.11 13.89 1.86
C VAL A 161 -9.74 13.56 1.30
N VAL A 162 -9.17 12.46 1.79
CA VAL A 162 -8.03 11.78 1.17
C VAL A 162 -8.57 10.65 0.33
N VAL A 163 -8.14 10.55 -0.93
CA VAL A 163 -8.40 9.38 -1.79
C VAL A 163 -7.08 8.67 -2.06
N ASP A 164 -7.11 7.36 -1.96
CA ASP A 164 -5.95 6.47 -2.16
C ASP A 164 -6.34 5.37 -3.13
N LEU A 165 -5.64 5.28 -4.26
CA LEU A 165 -5.90 4.32 -5.33
C LEU A 165 -5.24 2.97 -5.02
N LYS A 166 -6.01 1.90 -5.09
CA LYS A 166 -5.53 0.54 -4.83
C LYS A 166 -5.82 -0.41 -5.98
N THR A 167 -4.80 -0.89 -6.66
CA THR A 167 -4.94 -2.04 -7.54
C THR A 167 -5.05 -3.33 -6.73
N THR A 168 -6.10 -4.10 -6.93
CA THR A 168 -6.42 -5.30 -6.13
C THR A 168 -6.76 -6.51 -7.00
N GLN A 169 -6.73 -7.70 -6.43
CA GLN A 169 -7.21 -8.91 -7.11
C GLN A 169 -8.75 -8.99 -7.11
N SER A 170 -9.38 -8.48 -6.06
CA SER A 170 -10.83 -8.39 -5.95
C SER A 170 -11.20 -7.11 -5.21
N ALA A 171 -12.12 -6.35 -5.75
CA ALA A 171 -12.71 -5.15 -5.15
C ALA A 171 -13.99 -5.46 -4.36
N SER A 172 -14.29 -6.74 -4.09
CA SER A 172 -15.39 -7.11 -3.19
C SER A 172 -15.08 -6.66 -1.76
N GLU A 173 -16.11 -6.28 -1.01
CA GLU A 173 -15.98 -5.86 0.39
C GLU A 173 -15.20 -6.89 1.23
N LYS A 174 -15.56 -8.17 1.11
CA LYS A 174 -14.95 -9.28 1.86
C LYS A 174 -13.45 -9.42 1.59
N ASP A 175 -13.03 -9.36 0.33
CA ASP A 175 -11.64 -9.56 -0.05
C ASP A 175 -10.80 -8.31 0.19
N PHE A 176 -11.39 -7.14 -0.02
CA PHE A 176 -10.72 -5.89 0.31
C PHE A 176 -10.53 -5.74 1.83
N ALA A 177 -11.49 -6.12 2.66
CA ALA A 177 -11.33 -6.14 4.12
C ALA A 177 -10.14 -7.02 4.57
N ARG A 178 -9.91 -8.17 3.92
CA ARG A 178 -8.71 -8.99 4.16
C ARG A 178 -7.43 -8.27 3.75
N SER A 179 -7.46 -7.55 2.63
CA SER A 179 -6.34 -6.73 2.16
C SER A 179 -6.04 -5.59 3.12
N VAL A 180 -7.05 -4.94 3.70
CA VAL A 180 -6.90 -3.89 4.72
C VAL A 180 -6.08 -4.41 5.91
N VAL A 181 -6.40 -5.61 6.40
CA VAL A 181 -5.68 -6.23 7.51
C VAL A 181 -4.26 -6.64 7.08
N LYS A 182 -4.15 -7.35 5.96
CA LYS A 182 -2.88 -7.91 5.46
C LYS A 182 -1.82 -6.84 5.20
N TYR A 183 -2.20 -5.74 4.58
CA TYR A 183 -1.28 -4.69 4.13
C TYR A 183 -1.24 -3.47 5.07
N GLY A 184 -1.98 -3.51 6.18
CA GLY A 184 -2.01 -2.41 7.15
C GLY A 184 -2.65 -1.14 6.58
N TYR A 185 -3.70 -1.24 5.78
CA TYR A 185 -4.35 -0.05 5.19
C TYR A 185 -5.07 0.79 6.25
N ALA A 186 -5.53 0.19 7.35
CA ALA A 186 -6.06 0.97 8.48
C ALA A 186 -4.96 1.85 9.11
N PHE A 187 -3.74 1.33 9.23
CA PHE A 187 -2.58 2.10 9.67
C PHE A 187 -2.24 3.22 8.66
N GLN A 188 -2.35 2.96 7.36
CA GLN A 188 -2.15 3.98 6.33
C GLN A 188 -3.15 5.13 6.46
N ALA A 189 -4.44 4.82 6.58
CA ALA A 189 -5.47 5.83 6.77
C ALA A 189 -5.21 6.68 8.02
N ALA A 190 -4.88 6.03 9.14
CA ALA A 190 -4.55 6.73 10.37
C ALA A 190 -3.31 7.63 10.23
N TRP A 191 -2.25 7.12 9.61
CA TRP A 191 -1.00 7.87 9.38
C TRP A 191 -1.24 9.14 8.57
N TYR A 192 -1.96 9.03 7.46
CA TYR A 192 -2.20 10.18 6.58
C TYR A 192 -3.13 11.20 7.22
N LEU A 193 -4.25 10.75 7.80
CA LEU A 193 -5.17 11.65 8.49
C LEU A 193 -4.52 12.34 9.69
N HIS A 194 -3.66 11.64 10.42
CA HIS A 194 -2.94 12.21 11.57
C HIS A 194 -1.86 13.22 11.12
N GLY A 195 -1.03 12.84 10.15
CA GLY A 195 0.00 13.73 9.60
C GLY A 195 -0.59 15.03 9.05
N LEU A 196 -1.68 14.94 8.28
CA LEU A 196 -2.39 16.12 7.78
C LEU A 196 -2.89 17.01 8.92
N ARG A 197 -3.44 16.42 10.01
CA ARG A 197 -3.87 17.23 11.19
C ARG A 197 -2.71 17.93 11.87
N LEU A 198 -1.56 17.28 12.03
CA LEU A 198 -0.37 17.89 12.62
C LEU A 198 0.19 19.04 11.76
N MET A 199 -0.05 18.98 10.46
CA MET A 199 0.31 20.04 9.51
C MET A 199 -0.70 21.21 9.51
N GLY A 200 -1.80 21.12 10.28
CA GLY A 200 -2.83 22.14 10.38
C GLY A 200 -3.98 21.98 9.38
N GLU A 201 -4.02 20.87 8.64
CA GLU A 201 -5.12 20.52 7.75
C GLU A 201 -6.32 19.93 8.54
N ASN A 202 -7.49 19.89 7.92
CA ASN A 202 -8.70 19.34 8.53
C ASN A 202 -9.22 18.08 7.79
N PRO A 203 -8.49 16.96 7.79
CA PRO A 203 -8.94 15.75 7.16
C PRO A 203 -10.10 15.11 7.93
N LYS A 204 -11.16 14.81 7.21
CA LYS A 204 -12.39 14.20 7.72
C LYS A 204 -12.51 12.71 7.39
N GLN A 205 -12.09 12.33 6.18
CA GLN A 205 -12.31 10.99 5.66
C GLN A 205 -11.13 10.51 4.83
N PHE A 206 -10.87 9.19 4.89
CA PHE A 206 -9.95 8.48 4.02
C PHE A 206 -10.73 7.48 3.19
N VAL A 207 -10.63 7.55 1.87
CA VAL A 207 -11.33 6.71 0.92
C VAL A 207 -10.32 5.89 0.14
N PHE A 208 -10.47 4.58 0.14
CA PHE A 208 -9.77 3.68 -0.77
C PHE A 208 -10.59 3.55 -2.05
N CYS A 209 -10.06 3.97 -3.17
CA CYS A 209 -10.61 3.68 -4.48
C CYS A 209 -9.90 2.44 -5.04
N CYS A 210 -10.64 1.35 -5.18
CA CYS A 210 -10.12 0.04 -5.56
C CYS A 210 -10.42 -0.26 -7.02
N ILE A 211 -9.42 -0.78 -7.75
CA ILE A 211 -9.56 -1.26 -9.12
C ILE A 211 -9.03 -2.68 -9.25
N GLU A 212 -9.81 -3.58 -9.83
CA GLU A 212 -9.39 -4.96 -10.08
C GLU A 212 -8.36 -5.03 -11.21
N LYS A 213 -7.37 -5.95 -11.05
CA LYS A 213 -6.27 -6.13 -12.02
C LYS A 213 -6.66 -6.91 -13.27
N THR A 214 -7.86 -7.48 -13.30
CA THR A 214 -8.34 -8.31 -14.40
C THR A 214 -9.63 -7.77 -14.99
N PRO A 215 -9.86 -7.94 -16.31
CA PRO A 215 -11.13 -7.56 -16.92
C PRO A 215 -12.34 -8.18 -16.21
N PRO A 216 -13.43 -7.45 -16.08
CA PRO A 216 -13.71 -6.15 -16.66
C PRO A 216 -13.21 -4.94 -15.84
N TYR A 217 -12.20 -5.10 -14.96
CA TYR A 217 -11.58 -4.05 -14.16
C TYR A 217 -12.56 -3.34 -13.23
N LEU A 218 -13.33 -4.14 -12.49
CA LEU A 218 -14.35 -3.60 -11.58
C LEU A 218 -13.74 -2.65 -10.55
N THR A 219 -14.45 -1.58 -10.28
CA THR A 219 -14.07 -0.56 -9.29
C THR A 219 -15.01 -0.59 -8.09
N ASN A 220 -14.49 -0.21 -6.93
CA ASN A 220 -15.28 0.00 -5.72
C ASN A 220 -14.58 1.02 -4.81
N ALA A 221 -15.32 1.66 -3.91
CA ALA A 221 -14.75 2.60 -2.96
C ALA A 221 -15.15 2.24 -1.52
N PHE A 222 -14.18 2.35 -0.61
CA PHE A 222 -14.36 2.00 0.79
C PHE A 222 -13.78 3.07 1.71
N THR A 223 -14.40 3.23 2.86
CA THR A 223 -13.83 3.97 3.98
C THR A 223 -13.80 3.07 5.21
N LEU A 224 -13.02 3.45 6.20
CA LEU A 224 -12.96 2.75 7.48
C LEU A 224 -13.76 3.50 8.54
N SER A 225 -14.26 2.77 9.53
CA SER A 225 -14.89 3.39 10.70
C SER A 225 -13.87 4.24 11.47
N ALA A 226 -14.33 5.29 12.12
CA ALA A 226 -13.48 6.11 12.97
C ALA A 226 -12.78 5.28 14.07
N SER A 227 -13.47 4.27 14.61
CA SER A 227 -12.91 3.38 15.62
C SER A 227 -11.78 2.49 15.08
N ASP A 228 -11.84 2.06 13.80
CA ASP A 228 -10.76 1.28 13.18
C ASP A 228 -9.51 2.13 12.95
N VAL A 229 -9.69 3.36 12.55
CA VAL A 229 -8.62 4.35 12.40
C VAL A 229 -8.02 4.71 13.76
N ASP A 230 -8.85 4.98 14.75
CA ASP A 230 -8.40 5.36 16.10
C ASP A 230 -7.59 4.27 16.79
N ARG A 231 -7.93 2.99 16.57
CA ARG A 231 -7.15 1.86 17.06
C ARG A 231 -5.69 1.82 16.56
N GLN A 232 -5.37 2.54 15.50
CA GLN A 232 -4.00 2.59 14.98
C GLN A 232 -3.12 3.64 15.69
N LYS A 233 -3.68 4.56 16.47
CA LYS A 233 -2.94 5.66 17.10
C LYS A 233 -1.81 5.18 18.01
N SER A 234 -2.07 4.17 18.86
CA SER A 234 -1.05 3.60 19.72
C SER A 234 0.09 2.94 18.94
N ARG A 235 -0.26 2.27 17.83
CA ARG A 235 0.73 1.65 16.94
C ARG A 235 1.58 2.70 16.20
N MET A 236 0.99 3.83 15.83
CA MET A 236 1.73 4.94 15.23
C MET A 236 2.74 5.52 16.22
N SER A 237 2.29 5.79 17.46
CA SER A 237 3.17 6.25 18.55
C SER A 237 4.31 5.25 18.82
N GLU A 238 4.01 3.96 18.88
CA GLU A 238 5.01 2.88 19.03
C GLU A 238 6.06 2.90 17.90
N ALA A 239 5.62 2.97 16.65
CA ALA A 239 6.51 3.00 15.49
C ALA A 239 7.43 4.24 15.50
N CYS A 240 6.87 5.42 15.79
CA CYS A 240 7.63 6.66 15.83
C CYS A 240 8.67 6.67 16.97
N LYS A 241 8.28 6.24 18.18
CA LYS A 241 9.22 6.12 19.32
C LYS A 241 10.34 5.12 19.02
N LEU A 242 10.00 3.96 18.44
CA LEU A 242 11.00 2.97 18.05
C LEU A 242 11.96 3.52 17.01
N TRP A 243 11.45 4.22 16.00
CA TRP A 243 12.27 4.89 15.00
C TRP A 243 13.20 5.93 15.63
N ALA A 244 12.67 6.86 16.43
CA ALA A 244 13.45 7.90 17.08
C ALA A 244 14.57 7.30 17.95
N THR A 245 14.24 6.29 18.75
CA THR A 245 15.23 5.56 19.59
C THR A 245 16.32 4.91 18.75
N CYS A 246 15.98 4.24 17.62
CA CYS A 246 16.95 3.60 16.76
C CYS A 246 17.84 4.64 16.04
N MET A 247 17.27 5.76 15.61
CA MET A 247 18.00 6.84 14.96
C MET A 247 18.97 7.54 15.93
N GLU A 248 18.53 7.83 17.15
CA GLU A 248 19.34 8.50 18.19
C GLU A 248 20.49 7.60 18.67
N SER A 249 20.20 6.34 18.97
CA SER A 249 21.19 5.40 19.50
C SER A 249 22.10 4.80 18.44
N GLY A 250 21.70 4.79 17.18
CA GLY A 250 22.34 4.04 16.09
C GLY A 250 22.18 2.52 16.22
N VAL A 251 21.43 2.03 17.21
CA VAL A 251 21.24 0.59 17.48
C VAL A 251 19.90 0.13 16.87
N TRP A 252 19.97 -0.84 15.99
CA TRP A 252 18.82 -1.46 15.31
C TRP A 252 18.69 -2.92 15.77
N PRO A 253 17.86 -3.22 16.79
CA PRO A 253 17.78 -4.55 17.37
C PRO A 253 17.19 -5.59 16.42
N GLY A 254 17.73 -6.80 16.49
CA GLY A 254 17.22 -8.01 15.84
C GLY A 254 16.31 -8.81 16.76
N TYR A 255 16.33 -10.13 16.58
CA TYR A 255 15.71 -11.05 17.53
C TYR A 255 16.51 -11.09 18.84
N SER A 256 15.84 -11.47 19.93
CA SER A 256 16.49 -11.69 21.22
C SER A 256 17.53 -12.81 21.12
N ASP A 257 18.67 -12.62 21.79
CA ASP A 257 19.72 -13.65 21.92
C ASP A 257 19.34 -14.76 22.92
N GLU A 258 18.24 -14.59 23.66
CA GLU A 258 17.76 -15.58 24.62
C GLU A 258 17.08 -16.76 23.93
N VAL A 259 17.29 -17.95 24.48
CA VAL A 259 16.59 -19.16 24.06
C VAL A 259 15.13 -19.08 24.49
N LYS A 260 14.22 -19.12 23.52
CA LYS A 260 12.77 -19.09 23.76
C LYS A 260 12.16 -20.46 23.57
N THR A 261 11.31 -20.87 24.50
CA THR A 261 10.52 -22.09 24.37
C THR A 261 9.35 -21.84 23.38
N LEU A 262 9.28 -22.62 22.31
CA LEU A 262 8.17 -22.58 21.37
C LEU A 262 7.02 -23.49 21.83
N ASN A 263 5.90 -22.90 22.18
CA ASN A 263 4.68 -23.64 22.48
C ASN A 263 3.86 -23.82 21.18
N LEU A 264 4.05 -24.95 20.51
CA LEU A 264 3.42 -25.25 19.22
C LEU A 264 1.89 -25.28 19.30
N GLY A 265 1.33 -25.72 20.44
CA GLY A 265 -0.12 -25.76 20.65
C GLY A 265 -0.81 -24.39 20.54
N ASN A 266 -0.14 -23.31 20.96
CA ASN A 266 -0.67 -21.95 20.86
C ASN A 266 -0.40 -21.26 19.51
N ASN A 267 0.63 -21.71 18.79
CA ASN A 267 1.07 -21.05 17.54
C ASN A 267 0.55 -21.74 16.27
N LEU A 268 0.25 -23.04 16.30
CA LEU A 268 -0.26 -23.79 15.16
C LEU A 268 -1.79 -23.87 15.13
N ASN A 269 -2.44 -23.68 16.27
CA ASN A 269 -3.90 -23.64 16.39
C ASN A 269 -4.37 -22.27 16.84
N ASN A 270 -4.34 -21.29 15.95
CA ASN A 270 -5.13 -20.06 16.12
C ASN A 270 -6.66 -20.32 15.95
N ARG A 271 -7.07 -21.58 15.99
CA ARG A 271 -8.47 -21.98 16.10
C ARG A 271 -8.71 -22.20 17.60
N LEU A 272 -9.42 -21.27 18.20
CA LEU A 272 -9.98 -21.50 19.52
C LEU A 272 -10.69 -22.85 19.50
N SER A 273 -10.42 -23.68 20.50
CA SER A 273 -11.17 -24.93 20.67
C SER A 273 -12.66 -24.60 20.85
N ILE A 274 -13.51 -25.56 20.58
CA ILE A 274 -14.96 -25.39 20.78
C ILE A 274 -15.28 -24.98 22.22
N SER A 275 -14.49 -25.45 23.17
CA SER A 275 -14.63 -25.08 24.58
C SER A 275 -14.26 -23.63 24.83
N GLU A 276 -13.14 -23.14 24.27
CA GLU A 276 -12.71 -21.75 24.37
C GLU A 276 -13.63 -20.79 23.63
N LEU A 277 -14.20 -21.22 22.48
CA LEU A 277 -15.23 -20.46 21.77
C LEU A 277 -16.52 -20.36 22.60
N ALA A 278 -16.96 -21.47 23.19
CA ALA A 278 -18.14 -21.50 24.02
C ALA A 278 -18.03 -20.60 25.26
N GLU A 279 -16.86 -20.62 25.91
CA GLU A 279 -16.55 -19.76 27.05
C GLU A 279 -16.43 -18.30 26.65
N LYS A 280 -15.70 -18.00 25.59
CA LYS A 280 -15.47 -16.62 25.11
C LYS A 280 -16.75 -15.90 24.68
N PHE A 281 -17.72 -16.63 24.13
CA PHE A 281 -18.99 -16.07 23.65
C PHE A 281 -20.19 -16.39 24.59
N GLU A 282 -19.93 -16.95 25.76
CA GLU A 282 -20.94 -17.32 26.76
C GLU A 282 -22.09 -18.19 26.20
N VAL A 283 -21.73 -19.10 25.29
CA VAL A 283 -22.71 -19.98 24.61
C VAL A 283 -22.39 -21.46 24.88
N SER A 284 -23.37 -22.34 24.66
CA SER A 284 -23.14 -23.78 24.83
C SER A 284 -22.22 -24.34 23.73
N ARG A 285 -21.41 -25.35 24.07
CA ARG A 285 -20.57 -26.09 23.12
C ARG A 285 -21.38 -26.66 21.94
N THR A 286 -22.61 -27.09 22.21
CA THR A 286 -23.56 -27.61 21.21
C THR A 286 -23.94 -26.52 20.19
N TYR A 287 -24.11 -25.29 20.65
CA TYR A 287 -24.38 -24.14 19.79
C TYR A 287 -23.19 -23.80 18.86
N VAL A 288 -21.96 -23.80 19.41
CA VAL A 288 -20.74 -23.63 18.63
C VAL A 288 -20.59 -24.72 17.56
N TYR A 289 -20.83 -25.98 17.95
CA TYR A 289 -20.81 -27.13 17.03
C TYR A 289 -21.79 -26.97 15.86
N ARG A 290 -23.01 -26.50 16.14
CA ARG A 290 -24.03 -26.28 15.13
C ARG A 290 -23.61 -25.23 14.13
N ILE A 291 -23.15 -24.06 14.59
CA ILE A 291 -22.67 -22.98 13.70
C ILE A 291 -21.49 -23.42 12.82
N LEU A 292 -20.49 -24.11 13.39
CA LEU A 292 -19.35 -24.60 12.62
C LEU A 292 -19.75 -25.67 11.60
N LYS A 293 -20.74 -26.48 11.89
CA LYS A 293 -21.28 -27.50 10.98
C LYS A 293 -22.06 -26.85 9.84
N ASP A 294 -22.89 -25.86 10.14
CA ASP A 294 -23.72 -25.14 9.16
C ASP A 294 -22.78 -24.37 8.18
N HIS A 295 -21.74 -23.70 8.68
CA HIS A 295 -20.70 -23.06 7.85
C HIS A 295 -19.87 -24.06 7.01
N ALA A 296 -19.60 -25.24 7.53
CA ALA A 296 -18.87 -26.26 6.78
C ALA A 296 -19.71 -26.91 5.67
N LEU A 297 -21.03 -26.90 5.79
CA LEU A 297 -21.97 -27.35 4.76
C LEU A 297 -22.13 -26.30 3.65
N GLU A 298 -22.16 -25.01 3.99
CA GLU A 298 -22.20 -23.92 3.01
C GLU A 298 -20.93 -23.85 2.15
N THR A 299 -19.74 -24.16 2.71
CA THR A 299 -18.46 -24.16 1.98
C THR A 299 -18.22 -25.40 1.12
N ARG A 300 -19.06 -26.44 1.22
CA ARG A 300 -18.99 -27.65 0.36
C ARG A 300 -19.91 -27.60 -0.87
N ASN A 301 -20.74 -26.59 -0.97
CA ASN A 301 -21.70 -26.38 -2.07
C ASN A 301 -21.33 -25.21 -2.99
N ILE A 302 -20.06 -24.80 -3.00
CA ILE A 302 -19.49 -23.82 -3.96
C ILE A 302 -18.39 -24.47 -4.76
#